data_a46cf5e767c86372a5ac8c7e38abd752
#
_entry.id   a46cf5e767c86372a5ac8c7e38abd752
#
_cell.length_a   1.000
_cell.length_b   1.000
_cell.length_c   1.000
_cell.angle_alpha   90.00
_cell.angle_beta   90.00
_cell.angle_gamma   90.00
#
_symmetry.space_group_name_H-M   'P 1'
#
loop_
_entity.id
_entity.type
_entity.pdbx_description
1 polymer ?
#
loop_
_entity_poly.entity_id
_entity_poly.type
_entity_poly.pdbx_seq_one_letter_code
_entity_poly.pdbx_strand_id
1 'polypeptide(L)'
;KMKRAQQAALAARPYAHALEDSLRLVATQNPEYNHPLLSKHEEGRDVLIIIATDRGLCGSLNQNLFKITNHWLVQHKDGQVVVVGKKALAFAKYMGLDVLATFVSMPDRITAGDLVPLSTLIVDRFTRRELRAVDLLFADFINTLSQQPKTIALLPIGNLPTGPKTLSKLDQPSEF
;
A
#
# COMPACT_ATOMS: atom_id res chain seq x y z
N LYS A 1 -3.52 -21.98 -12.72
CA LYS A 1 -3.15 -21.14 -11.55
C LYS A 1 -3.56 -19.67 -11.76
N MET A 2 -3.24 -19.05 -12.89
CA MET A 2 -3.52 -17.61 -13.18
C MET A 2 -5.02 -17.26 -13.09
N LYS A 3 -5.92 -18.07 -13.67
CA LYS A 3 -7.38 -17.84 -13.63
C LYS A 3 -7.96 -17.76 -12.20
N ARG A 4 -7.43 -18.58 -11.26
CA ARG A 4 -7.85 -18.57 -9.85
C ARG A 4 -7.38 -17.32 -9.11
N ALA A 5 -6.15 -16.86 -9.36
CA ALA A 5 -5.63 -15.63 -8.76
C ALA A 5 -6.40 -14.40 -9.26
N GLN A 6 -6.72 -14.37 -10.55
CA GLN A 6 -7.58 -13.34 -11.14
C GLN A 6 -8.97 -13.32 -10.50
N GLN A 7 -9.61 -14.48 -10.36
CA GLN A 7 -10.93 -14.59 -9.73
C GLN A 7 -10.90 -14.13 -8.27
N ALA A 8 -9.86 -14.48 -7.52
CA ALA A 8 -9.70 -14.04 -6.13
C ALA A 8 -9.54 -12.52 -6.02
N ALA A 9 -8.71 -11.91 -6.89
CA ALA A 9 -8.53 -10.45 -6.93
C ALA A 9 -9.83 -9.71 -7.28
N LEU A 10 -10.58 -10.21 -8.26
CA LEU A 10 -11.85 -9.61 -8.67
C LEU A 10 -12.95 -9.80 -7.61
N ALA A 11 -12.99 -10.97 -6.95
CA ALA A 11 -13.96 -11.25 -5.89
C ALA A 11 -13.74 -10.40 -4.62
N ALA A 12 -12.51 -9.99 -4.32
CA ALA A 12 -12.21 -9.16 -3.17
C ALA A 12 -12.61 -7.67 -3.34
N ARG A 13 -12.70 -7.17 -4.56
CA ARG A 13 -13.00 -5.76 -4.86
C ARG A 13 -14.32 -5.26 -4.28
N PRO A 14 -15.48 -5.95 -4.48
CA PRO A 14 -16.75 -5.49 -3.92
C PRO A 14 -16.71 -5.39 -2.40
N TYR A 15 -16.03 -6.34 -1.73
CA TYR A 15 -15.88 -6.32 -0.28
C TYR A 15 -15.03 -5.14 0.19
N ALA A 16 -13.92 -4.86 -0.49
CA ALA A 16 -13.07 -3.71 -0.19
C ALA A 16 -13.83 -2.39 -0.33
N HIS A 17 -14.59 -2.21 -1.42
CA HIS A 17 -15.43 -1.01 -1.62
C HIS A 17 -16.52 -0.88 -0.57
N ALA A 18 -17.24 -1.97 -0.26
CA ALA A 18 -18.28 -1.94 0.78
C ALA A 18 -17.72 -1.59 2.16
N LEU A 19 -16.51 -2.08 2.49
CA LEU A 19 -15.82 -1.74 3.73
C LEU A 19 -15.39 -0.26 3.75
N GLU A 20 -14.82 0.25 2.66
CA GLU A 20 -14.48 1.67 2.51
C GLU A 20 -15.69 2.57 2.70
N ASP A 21 -16.81 2.24 2.06
CA ASP A 21 -18.06 3.00 2.17
C ASP A 21 -18.62 2.98 3.59
N SER A 22 -18.58 1.82 4.24
CA SER A 22 -19.01 1.66 5.64
C SER A 22 -18.16 2.48 6.59
N LEU A 23 -16.83 2.47 6.43
CA LEU A 23 -15.90 3.26 7.25
C LEU A 23 -16.12 4.74 7.05
N ARG A 24 -16.36 5.21 5.82
CA ARG A 24 -16.71 6.60 5.52
C ARG A 24 -18.00 7.02 6.20
N LEU A 25 -19.03 6.18 6.12
CA LEU A 25 -20.32 6.46 6.74
C LEU A 25 -20.17 6.64 8.25
N VAL A 26 -19.44 5.76 8.92
CA VAL A 26 -19.16 5.85 10.36
C VAL A 26 -18.40 7.14 10.69
N ALA A 27 -17.37 7.47 9.89
CA ALA A 27 -16.56 8.67 10.10
C ALA A 27 -17.38 9.97 9.91
N THR A 28 -18.34 9.99 8.98
CA THR A 28 -19.17 11.17 8.70
C THR A 28 -20.33 11.34 9.66
N GLN A 29 -20.93 10.24 10.14
CA GLN A 29 -22.10 10.29 11.03
C GLN A 29 -21.74 10.55 12.49
N ASN A 30 -20.50 10.32 12.90
CA ASN A 30 -20.04 10.52 14.27
C ASN A 30 -18.78 11.39 14.32
N PRO A 31 -18.89 12.71 14.08
CA PRO A 31 -17.72 13.60 14.10
C PRO A 31 -17.06 13.70 15.49
N GLU A 32 -17.76 13.35 16.56
CA GLU A 32 -17.21 13.26 17.92
C GLU A 32 -16.57 11.90 18.24
N TYR A 33 -16.69 10.92 17.34
CA TYR A 33 -16.12 9.59 17.55
C TYR A 33 -14.63 9.60 17.27
N ASN A 34 -13.86 9.82 18.33
CA ASN A 34 -12.41 9.95 18.26
C ASN A 34 -11.72 8.56 18.30
N HIS A 35 -11.84 7.80 17.22
CA HIS A 35 -11.12 6.54 17.12
C HIS A 35 -9.65 6.79 16.76
N PRO A 36 -8.68 6.16 17.43
CA PRO A 36 -7.25 6.39 17.18
C PRO A 36 -6.86 6.25 15.70
N LEU A 37 -7.45 5.33 14.96
CA LEU A 37 -7.14 5.10 13.53
C LEU A 37 -7.76 6.14 12.59
N LEU A 38 -8.69 6.98 13.06
CA LEU A 38 -9.29 8.08 12.30
C LEU A 38 -8.55 9.40 12.55
N SER A 39 -7.78 9.49 13.63
CA SER A 39 -7.12 10.72 14.05
C SER A 39 -5.93 11.01 13.15
N LYS A 40 -5.82 12.26 12.69
CA LYS A 40 -4.60 12.73 12.02
C LYS A 40 -3.52 13.00 13.07
N HIS A 41 -2.33 12.52 12.81
CA HIS A 41 -1.17 12.78 13.63
C HIS A 41 -0.31 13.85 12.94
N GLU A 42 0.14 14.85 13.70
CA GLU A 42 1.10 15.84 13.21
C GLU A 42 2.54 15.34 13.39
N GLU A 43 2.75 14.53 14.41
CA GLU A 43 4.03 13.89 14.72
C GLU A 43 4.07 12.44 14.23
N GLY A 44 5.27 11.87 14.24
CA GLY A 44 5.52 10.52 13.77
C GLY A 44 6.04 10.49 12.34
N ARG A 45 6.30 9.30 11.84
CA ARG A 45 6.90 9.08 10.51
C ARG A 45 5.86 8.54 9.53
N ASP A 46 6.04 8.87 8.28
CA ASP A 46 5.24 8.28 7.20
C ASP A 46 5.81 6.90 6.84
N VAL A 47 4.92 5.96 6.54
CA VAL A 47 5.30 4.60 6.15
C VAL A 47 4.68 4.23 4.82
N LEU A 48 5.51 3.70 3.92
CA LEU A 48 5.05 3.07 2.69
C LEU A 48 5.18 1.54 2.79
N ILE A 49 4.06 0.85 2.72
CA ILE A 49 4.04 -0.61 2.60
C ILE A 49 4.15 -0.95 1.11
N ILE A 50 5.21 -1.65 0.72
CA ILE A 50 5.49 -2.01 -0.67
C ILE A 50 5.23 -3.50 -0.85
N ILE A 51 4.23 -3.86 -1.65
CA ILE A 51 3.95 -5.24 -2.02
C ILE A 51 4.53 -5.52 -3.41
N ALA A 52 5.62 -6.28 -3.44
CA ALA A 52 6.25 -6.74 -4.67
C ALA A 52 6.32 -8.27 -4.74
N THR A 53 6.79 -8.80 -5.85
CA THR A 53 6.86 -10.24 -6.06
C THR A 53 8.05 -10.88 -5.33
N ASP A 54 7.94 -12.17 -5.05
CA ASP A 54 9.08 -12.98 -4.60
C ASP A 54 9.96 -13.41 -5.76
N ARG A 55 9.39 -13.57 -6.95
CA ARG A 55 10.06 -14.06 -8.16
C ARG A 55 10.32 -12.94 -9.15
N GLY A 56 11.34 -13.11 -9.98
CA GLY A 56 11.61 -12.27 -11.13
C GLY A 56 10.80 -12.67 -12.38
N LEU A 57 11.20 -12.12 -13.52
CA LEU A 57 10.60 -12.40 -14.84
C LEU A 57 9.11 -12.02 -14.92
N CYS A 58 8.76 -10.92 -14.26
CA CYS A 58 7.41 -10.35 -14.24
C CYS A 58 7.32 -9.04 -15.05
N GLY A 59 8.16 -8.88 -16.07
CA GLY A 59 8.21 -7.67 -16.89
C GLY A 59 8.57 -6.43 -16.09
N SER A 60 7.92 -5.32 -16.38
CA SER A 60 8.14 -4.01 -15.73
C SER A 60 7.41 -3.87 -14.38
N LEU A 61 6.69 -4.87 -13.92
CA LEU A 61 5.81 -4.78 -12.73
C LEU A 61 6.55 -4.22 -11.51
N ASN A 62 7.65 -4.87 -11.09
CA ASN A 62 8.40 -4.41 -9.93
C ASN A 62 9.11 -3.07 -10.19
N GLN A 63 9.62 -2.86 -11.42
CA GLN A 63 10.26 -1.58 -11.77
C GLN A 63 9.31 -0.40 -11.63
N ASN A 64 8.05 -0.58 -12.05
CA ASN A 64 7.04 0.46 -11.93
C ASN A 64 6.70 0.75 -10.44
N LEU A 65 6.62 -0.28 -9.60
CA LEU A 65 6.47 -0.09 -8.15
C LEU A 65 7.65 0.69 -7.57
N PHE A 66 8.88 0.35 -7.94
CA PHE A 66 10.08 1.00 -7.41
C PHE A 66 10.23 2.46 -7.87
N LYS A 67 9.78 2.81 -9.08
CA LYS A 67 9.69 4.20 -9.52
C LYS A 67 8.75 5.01 -8.63
N ILE A 68 7.58 4.48 -8.32
CA ILE A 68 6.63 5.14 -7.42
C ILE A 68 7.19 5.25 -6.00
N THR A 69 7.88 4.20 -5.52
CA THR A 69 8.55 4.24 -4.21
C THR A 69 9.55 5.38 -4.15
N ASN A 70 10.41 5.54 -5.16
CA ASN A 70 11.38 6.63 -5.19
C ASN A 70 10.70 8.01 -5.18
N HIS A 71 9.62 8.18 -5.96
CA HIS A 71 8.85 9.41 -5.97
C HIS A 71 8.23 9.71 -4.61
N TRP A 72 7.66 8.70 -3.96
CA TRP A 72 7.10 8.82 -2.62
C TRP A 72 8.15 9.25 -1.58
N LEU A 73 9.34 8.65 -1.61
CA LEU A 73 10.45 8.98 -0.70
C LEU A 73 10.96 10.41 -0.87
N VAL A 74 10.91 10.97 -2.08
CA VAL A 74 11.26 12.39 -2.31
C VAL A 74 10.30 13.32 -1.59
N GLN A 75 9.03 12.96 -1.52
CA GLN A 75 7.99 13.73 -0.83
C GLN A 75 7.98 13.52 0.69
N HIS A 76 8.46 12.35 1.15
CA HIS A 76 8.44 11.91 2.54
C HIS A 76 9.87 11.64 3.02
N LYS A 77 10.64 12.71 3.29
CA LYS A 77 12.08 12.63 3.58
C LYS A 77 12.44 11.73 4.77
N ASP A 78 11.54 11.69 5.78
CA ASP A 78 11.69 10.84 6.96
C ASP A 78 10.91 9.51 6.83
N GLY A 79 10.46 9.21 5.61
CA GLY A 79 9.64 8.03 5.33
C GLY A 79 10.39 6.73 5.58
N GLN A 80 9.68 5.79 6.20
CA GLN A 80 10.13 4.40 6.35
C GLN A 80 9.37 3.50 5.38
N VAL A 81 9.92 2.32 5.11
CA VAL A 81 9.25 1.33 4.28
C VAL A 81 9.00 0.04 5.04
N VAL A 82 7.85 -0.56 4.79
CA VAL A 82 7.59 -1.96 5.11
C VAL A 82 7.60 -2.72 3.80
N VAL A 83 8.42 -3.76 3.72
CA VAL A 83 8.60 -4.51 2.48
C VAL A 83 7.94 -5.88 2.57
N VAL A 84 7.07 -6.16 1.59
CA VAL A 84 6.43 -7.45 1.41
C VAL A 84 6.91 -8.04 0.09
N GLY A 85 7.56 -9.20 0.17
CA GLY A 85 8.16 -9.90 -0.97
C GLY A 85 9.66 -9.66 -1.15
N LYS A 86 10.33 -10.67 -1.70
CA LYS A 86 11.81 -10.70 -1.84
C LYS A 86 12.33 -9.59 -2.76
N LYS A 87 11.58 -9.20 -3.79
CA LYS A 87 12.00 -8.15 -4.72
C LYS A 87 11.94 -6.76 -4.07
N ALA A 88 10.94 -6.50 -3.22
CA ALA A 88 10.90 -5.27 -2.43
C ALA A 88 12.06 -5.19 -1.42
N LEU A 89 12.37 -6.31 -0.75
CA LEU A 89 13.51 -6.37 0.18
C LEU A 89 14.84 -6.11 -0.54
N ALA A 90 15.06 -6.75 -1.70
CA ALA A 90 16.28 -6.55 -2.48
C ALA A 90 16.43 -5.09 -2.93
N PHE A 91 15.34 -4.47 -3.38
CA PHE A 91 15.31 -3.06 -3.76
C PHE A 91 15.61 -2.16 -2.56
N ALA A 92 14.95 -2.37 -1.43
CA ALA A 92 15.17 -1.57 -0.23
C ALA A 92 16.63 -1.63 0.28
N LYS A 93 17.23 -2.82 0.26
CA LYS A 93 18.65 -3.00 0.59
C LYS A 93 19.57 -2.29 -0.40
N TYR A 94 19.30 -2.40 -1.70
CA TYR A 94 20.12 -1.75 -2.73
C TYR A 94 20.08 -0.23 -2.62
N MET A 95 18.92 0.33 -2.30
CA MET A 95 18.72 1.78 -2.15
C MET A 95 19.09 2.31 -0.76
N GLY A 96 19.42 1.43 0.21
CA GLY A 96 19.72 1.84 1.59
C GLY A 96 18.52 2.45 2.31
N LEU A 97 17.30 1.97 2.03
CA LEU A 97 16.07 2.51 2.61
C LEU A 97 15.96 2.14 4.10
N ASP A 98 15.31 3.02 4.85
CA ASP A 98 14.96 2.76 6.26
C ASP A 98 13.78 1.78 6.33
N VAL A 99 14.09 0.51 6.58
CA VAL A 99 13.13 -0.60 6.59
C VAL A 99 12.60 -0.82 8.00
N LEU A 100 11.33 -0.51 8.21
CA LEU A 100 10.61 -0.72 9.47
C LEU A 100 10.36 -2.21 9.74
N ALA A 101 9.95 -2.96 8.72
CA ALA A 101 9.69 -4.39 8.82
C ALA A 101 9.76 -5.08 7.45
N THR A 102 9.97 -6.40 7.51
CA THR A 102 10.15 -7.25 6.32
C THR A 102 9.24 -8.47 6.41
N PHE A 103 8.43 -8.70 5.37
CA PHE A 103 7.56 -9.86 5.22
C PHE A 103 7.89 -10.55 3.90
N VAL A 104 8.71 -11.59 3.97
CA VAL A 104 9.12 -12.39 2.80
C VAL A 104 8.61 -13.80 2.92
N SER A 105 8.54 -14.49 1.78
CA SER A 105 8.06 -15.87 1.70
C SER A 105 6.60 -16.04 2.14
N MET A 106 5.77 -15.06 1.80
CA MET A 106 4.33 -15.19 1.95
C MET A 106 3.80 -16.37 1.13
N PRO A 107 2.79 -17.09 1.63
CA PRO A 107 2.23 -18.22 0.89
C PRO A 107 1.61 -17.76 -0.45
N ASP A 108 1.61 -18.64 -1.45
CA ASP A 108 0.98 -18.37 -2.76
C ASP A 108 -0.52 -17.98 -2.62
N ARG A 109 -1.16 -18.43 -1.56
CA ARG A 109 -2.54 -18.08 -1.21
C ARG A 109 -2.53 -17.41 0.17
N ILE A 110 -2.53 -16.08 0.14
CA ILE A 110 -2.57 -15.25 1.35
C ILE A 110 -3.98 -15.33 1.97
N THR A 111 -4.02 -15.55 3.27
CA THR A 111 -5.24 -15.50 4.09
C THR A 111 -5.19 -14.26 5.00
N ALA A 112 -6.33 -13.92 5.62
CA ALA A 112 -6.36 -12.85 6.62
C ALA A 112 -5.39 -13.11 7.79
N GLY A 113 -5.21 -14.38 8.19
CA GLY A 113 -4.27 -14.76 9.24
C GLY A 113 -2.81 -14.43 8.90
N ASP A 114 -2.41 -14.54 7.64
CA ASP A 114 -1.05 -14.23 7.20
C ASP A 114 -0.75 -12.73 7.27
N LEU A 115 -1.77 -11.88 7.29
CA LEU A 115 -1.65 -10.42 7.37
C LEU A 115 -1.71 -9.89 8.80
N VAL A 116 -2.09 -10.71 9.78
CA VAL A 116 -2.19 -10.29 11.19
C VAL A 116 -0.88 -9.68 11.71
N PRO A 117 0.30 -10.25 11.49
CA PRO A 117 1.54 -9.66 12.00
C PRO A 117 1.82 -8.26 11.41
N LEU A 118 1.54 -8.07 10.11
CA LEU A 118 1.68 -6.78 9.45
C LEU A 118 0.68 -5.76 10.00
N SER A 119 -0.60 -6.12 10.06
CA SER A 119 -1.65 -5.22 10.54
C SER A 119 -1.46 -4.85 12.01
N THR A 120 -1.11 -5.80 12.86
CA THR A 120 -0.82 -5.54 14.28
C THR A 120 0.34 -4.55 14.43
N LEU A 121 1.45 -4.77 13.72
CA LEU A 121 2.60 -3.86 13.75
C LEU A 121 2.19 -2.42 13.39
N ILE A 122 1.45 -2.26 12.31
CA ILE A 122 1.06 -0.93 11.80
C ILE A 122 0.06 -0.26 12.74
N VAL A 123 -0.96 -0.98 13.20
CA VAL A 123 -1.99 -0.46 14.11
C VAL A 123 -1.38 -0.04 15.45
N ASP A 124 -0.53 -0.89 16.03
CA ASP A 124 0.12 -0.59 17.31
C ASP A 124 0.98 0.67 17.22
N ARG A 125 1.83 0.78 16.21
CA ARG A 125 2.70 1.93 16.04
C ARG A 125 1.93 3.21 15.72
N PHE A 126 0.88 3.10 14.90
CA PHE A 126 0.01 4.23 14.60
C PHE A 126 -0.72 4.71 15.87
N THR A 127 -1.29 3.80 16.66
CA THR A 127 -1.98 4.11 17.92
C THR A 127 -1.05 4.78 18.92
N ARG A 128 0.23 4.41 18.94
CA ARG A 128 1.27 5.05 19.78
C ARG A 128 1.78 6.37 19.22
N ARG A 129 1.25 6.86 18.10
CA ARG A 129 1.68 8.08 17.40
C ARG A 129 3.14 8.04 16.90
N GLU A 130 3.71 6.85 16.76
CA GLU A 130 5.01 6.67 16.13
C GLU A 130 4.93 6.84 14.61
N LEU A 131 3.72 6.60 14.04
CA LEU A 131 3.42 6.79 12.63
C LEU A 131 2.42 7.93 12.44
N ARG A 132 2.68 8.78 11.45
CA ARG A 132 1.82 9.89 11.04
C ARG A 132 0.83 9.47 9.95
N ALA A 133 1.32 8.78 8.94
CA ALA A 133 0.51 8.27 7.84
C ALA A 133 1.05 6.92 7.36
N VAL A 134 0.18 6.11 6.79
CA VAL A 134 0.54 4.80 6.22
C VAL A 134 -0.09 4.67 4.85
N ASP A 135 0.75 4.52 3.85
CA ASP A 135 0.38 4.27 2.46
C ASP A 135 0.68 2.83 2.07
N LEU A 136 -0.12 2.27 1.17
CA LEU A 136 0.08 0.95 0.59
C LEU A 136 0.29 1.06 -0.92
N LEU A 137 1.43 0.56 -1.40
CA LEU A 137 1.77 0.49 -2.81
C LEU A 137 1.78 -0.96 -3.28
N PHE A 138 1.01 -1.24 -4.30
CA PHE A 138 0.89 -2.57 -4.90
C PHE A 138 0.61 -2.49 -6.41
N ALA A 139 0.74 -3.62 -7.10
CA ALA A 139 0.32 -3.72 -8.49
C ALA A 139 -1.16 -4.12 -8.57
N ASP A 140 -2.01 -3.19 -8.98
CA ASP A 140 -3.42 -3.46 -9.24
C ASP A 140 -3.59 -4.24 -10.54
N PHE A 141 -4.32 -5.34 -10.47
CA PHE A 141 -4.59 -6.21 -11.61
C PHE A 141 -5.72 -5.62 -12.45
N ILE A 142 -5.43 -5.11 -13.63
CA ILE A 142 -6.44 -4.66 -14.58
C ILE A 142 -6.90 -5.82 -15.46
N ASN A 143 -5.96 -6.46 -16.14
CA ASN A 143 -6.17 -7.66 -16.95
C ASN A 143 -4.84 -8.45 -17.06
N THR A 144 -4.85 -9.56 -17.79
CA THR A 144 -3.69 -10.44 -17.93
C THR A 144 -2.48 -9.78 -18.59
N LEU A 145 -2.68 -8.72 -19.35
CA LEU A 145 -1.64 -7.97 -20.08
C LEU A 145 -1.24 -6.68 -19.36
N SER A 146 -2.09 -6.20 -18.43
CA SER A 146 -1.90 -4.89 -17.80
C SER A 146 -2.06 -4.99 -16.28
N GLN A 147 -1.01 -4.61 -15.57
CA GLN A 147 -1.00 -4.37 -14.15
C GLN A 147 -0.43 -2.96 -13.92
N GLN A 148 -1.09 -2.18 -13.08
CA GLN A 148 -0.68 -0.81 -12.80
C GLN A 148 -0.31 -0.64 -11.33
N PRO A 149 0.77 0.09 -11.03
CA PRO A 149 1.06 0.44 -9.65
C PRO A 149 -0.03 1.35 -9.10
N LYS A 150 -0.51 1.03 -7.91
CA LYS A 150 -1.54 1.79 -7.22
C LYS A 150 -1.09 2.06 -5.79
N THR A 151 -1.23 3.31 -5.37
CA THR A 151 -1.01 3.71 -3.98
C THR A 151 -2.36 4.06 -3.36
N ILE A 152 -2.61 3.54 -2.16
CA ILE A 152 -3.77 3.89 -1.35
C ILE A 152 -3.32 4.30 0.05
N ALA A 153 -3.95 5.35 0.58
CA ALA A 153 -3.77 5.74 1.97
C ALA A 153 -4.52 4.76 2.88
N LEU A 154 -3.83 4.09 3.78
CA LEU A 154 -4.43 3.18 4.75
C LEU A 154 -4.78 3.88 6.06
N LEU A 155 -3.87 4.70 6.57
CA LEU A 155 -4.06 5.42 7.83
C LEU A 155 -3.62 6.87 7.69
N PRO A 156 -4.32 7.81 8.34
CA PRO A 156 -5.58 7.61 9.06
C PRO A 156 -6.74 7.22 8.14
N ILE A 157 -7.66 6.41 8.67
CA ILE A 157 -8.89 6.04 7.95
C ILE A 157 -9.74 7.31 7.79
N GLY A 158 -10.20 7.59 6.60
CA GLY A 158 -10.96 8.83 6.30
C GLY A 158 -10.24 9.75 5.33
N ASN A 159 -8.94 9.58 5.15
CA ASN A 159 -8.20 10.14 4.02
C ASN A 159 -8.22 9.22 2.79
N LEU A 160 -9.02 8.16 2.83
CA LEU A 160 -9.19 7.29 1.67
C LEU A 160 -9.68 8.16 0.50
N PRO A 161 -8.92 8.28 -0.60
CA PRO A 161 -9.29 9.12 -1.71
C PRO A 161 -10.63 8.67 -2.29
N THR A 162 -11.50 9.64 -2.56
CA THR A 162 -12.73 9.43 -3.30
C THR A 162 -12.40 9.03 -4.73
N GLY A 163 -12.28 7.74 -5.01
CA GLY A 163 -11.95 7.20 -6.30
C GLY A 163 -10.46 6.93 -6.51
N PRO A 164 -10.09 6.16 -7.53
CA PRO A 164 -8.70 5.88 -7.85
C PRO A 164 -8.00 7.20 -8.20
N LYS A 165 -7.16 7.72 -7.30
CA LYS A 165 -6.11 8.64 -7.73
C LYS A 165 -5.13 7.80 -8.55
N THR A 166 -5.51 7.57 -9.79
CA THR A 166 -4.58 7.17 -10.80
C THR A 166 -3.59 8.34 -10.92
N LEU A 167 -2.38 8.16 -10.45
CA LEU A 167 -1.25 9.00 -10.87
C LEU A 167 -0.97 8.68 -12.36
N SER A 168 -1.97 8.89 -13.22
CA SER A 168 -1.93 8.65 -14.65
C SER A 168 -1.63 9.92 -15.42
N LYS A 169 -0.90 10.84 -14.81
CA LYS A 169 -0.26 11.95 -15.53
C LYS A 169 1.08 12.26 -14.89
N LEU A 170 2.01 11.33 -14.96
CA LEU A 170 3.39 11.72 -15.13
C LEU A 170 3.52 12.05 -16.63
N ASP A 171 3.74 13.33 -16.88
CA ASP A 171 3.98 13.92 -18.19
C ASP A 171 4.79 12.98 -19.09
N GLN A 172 4.21 12.71 -20.27
CA GLN A 172 5.00 12.27 -21.40
C GLN A 172 6.08 13.34 -21.63
N PRO A 173 7.35 12.98 -21.73
CA PRO A 173 8.31 13.92 -22.26
C PRO A 173 7.83 14.30 -23.65
N SER A 174 7.53 15.58 -23.83
CA SER A 174 7.29 16.19 -25.15
C SER A 174 8.45 15.83 -26.05
N GLU A 175 8.12 15.22 -27.17
CA GLU A 175 9.01 15.03 -28.32
C GLU A 175 9.69 16.33 -28.71
N PHE A 176 11.01 16.30 -28.76
CA PHE A 176 11.85 17.04 -29.70
C PHE A 176 12.87 16.06 -30.26
#